data_1386c71cc75a734e643a1ed1096dd124
#
_entry.id   1386c71cc75a734e643a1ed1096dd124
#
_cell.length_a   1.000
_cell.length_b   1.000
_cell.length_c   1.000
_cell.angle_alpha   90.00
_cell.angle_beta   90.00
_cell.angle_gamma   90.00
#
_symmetry.space_group_name_H-M   'P 1'
#
loop_
_entity.id
_entity.type
_entity.pdbx_description
1 polymer ?
#
loop_
_entity_poly.entity_id
_entity_poly.type
_entity_poly.pdbx_seq_one_letter_code
_entity_poly.pdbx_strand_id
1 'polypeptide(L)'
;MKGICVRSEIKPLKKVLLHRPGRELLHLTPDRLPELLFDDIPFLKVAQQEHDAFAQILRSNGAEVVYLEDLMTEVLKLHPELTKPFIYQWLSEGNIKTRRWQDKLYEYLMSNFEGKALVEKTMEGITLKEMGGASAYSLQDLIAPADDLVVDPMPNLYFTRDPFASVGTGVFLHKMRFPTRCRETLYADYIFRYHPDFEGLVKRYYDRNGHANIEGGDVLNLTEDTLAIGI
;
A
#
# COMPACT_ATOMS: atom_id res chain seq x y z
N MET A 1 -1.10 -18.44 -11.87
CA MET A 1 0.32 -18.89 -11.72
C MET A 1 0.71 -18.64 -10.28
N LYS A 2 1.20 -19.65 -9.58
CA LYS A 2 1.66 -19.51 -8.18
C LYS A 2 3.13 -19.12 -8.11
N GLY A 3 3.51 -18.38 -7.05
CA GLY A 3 4.86 -17.87 -6.83
C GLY A 3 5.26 -16.75 -7.80
N ILE A 4 6.55 -16.43 -7.79
CA ILE A 4 7.17 -15.38 -8.61
C ILE A 4 8.24 -16.01 -9.49
N CYS A 5 8.36 -15.52 -10.74
CA CYS A 5 9.45 -15.90 -11.64
C CYS A 5 9.77 -14.69 -12.55
N VAL A 6 10.59 -13.76 -12.06
CA VAL A 6 11.00 -12.56 -12.80
C VAL A 6 12.50 -12.63 -13.06
N ARG A 7 12.87 -12.83 -14.33
CA ARG A 7 14.27 -12.99 -14.77
C ARG A 7 14.67 -11.99 -15.85
N SER A 8 13.81 -11.02 -16.15
CA SER A 8 14.05 -10.05 -17.23
C SER A 8 13.05 -8.91 -17.14
N GLU A 9 13.50 -7.71 -17.43
CA GLU A 9 12.67 -6.50 -17.56
C GLU A 9 12.08 -6.32 -18.98
N ILE A 10 12.53 -7.13 -19.95
CA ILE A 10 12.20 -6.92 -21.39
C ILE A 10 11.51 -8.13 -22.03
N LYS A 11 11.35 -9.24 -21.34
CA LYS A 11 10.60 -10.41 -21.82
C LYS A 11 9.09 -10.17 -21.68
N PRO A 12 8.23 -10.95 -22.40
CA PRO A 12 6.79 -10.81 -22.30
C PRO A 12 6.27 -10.88 -20.87
N LEU A 13 5.54 -9.84 -20.45
CA LEU A 13 4.90 -9.74 -19.15
C LEU A 13 3.78 -10.79 -19.04
N LYS A 14 3.78 -11.58 -17.98
CA LYS A 14 2.78 -12.64 -17.75
C LYS A 14 1.77 -12.27 -16.68
N LYS A 15 2.23 -11.63 -15.59
CA LYS A 15 1.40 -11.20 -14.47
C LYS A 15 1.93 -9.88 -13.92
N VAL A 16 1.06 -8.95 -13.62
CA VAL A 16 1.41 -7.64 -13.08
C VAL A 16 0.50 -7.29 -11.92
N LEU A 17 1.10 -6.75 -10.86
CA LEU A 17 0.37 -6.15 -9.76
C LEU A 17 0.15 -4.67 -10.07
N LEU A 18 -1.08 -4.23 -9.92
CA LEU A 18 -1.49 -2.83 -10.00
C LEU A 18 -2.20 -2.42 -8.72
N HIS A 19 -2.31 -1.12 -8.51
CA HIS A 19 -3.26 -0.50 -7.59
C HIS A 19 -4.01 0.58 -8.36
N ARG A 20 -5.34 0.48 -8.41
CA ARG A 20 -6.18 1.46 -9.08
C ARG A 20 -6.28 2.71 -8.21
N PRO A 21 -5.97 3.91 -8.70
CA PRO A 21 -6.12 5.14 -7.93
C PRO A 21 -7.48 5.21 -7.23
N GLY A 22 -7.46 5.32 -5.93
CA GLY A 22 -8.64 5.30 -5.07
C GLY A 22 -8.86 6.62 -4.33
N ARG A 23 -9.64 6.55 -3.25
CA ARG A 23 -10.02 7.75 -2.48
C ARG A 23 -8.87 8.38 -1.71
N GLU A 24 -7.72 7.71 -1.60
CA GLU A 24 -6.48 8.27 -1.07
C GLU A 24 -6.04 9.55 -1.79
N LEU A 25 -6.38 9.70 -3.08
CA LEU A 25 -6.10 10.91 -3.85
C LEU A 25 -7.02 12.09 -3.48
N LEU A 26 -8.17 11.85 -2.84
CA LEU A 26 -9.09 12.91 -2.46
C LEU A 26 -8.60 13.74 -1.27
N HIS A 27 -7.60 13.25 -0.55
CA HIS A 27 -7.00 13.91 0.61
C HIS A 27 -5.73 14.69 0.26
N LEU A 28 -5.37 14.76 -1.02
CA LEU A 28 -4.30 15.63 -1.50
C LEU A 28 -4.80 17.09 -1.50
N THR A 29 -4.18 17.92 -0.69
CA THR A 29 -4.42 19.37 -0.64
C THR A 29 -3.10 20.10 -0.90
N PRO A 30 -3.11 21.35 -1.44
CA PRO A 30 -1.89 22.05 -1.83
C PRO A 30 -0.84 22.17 -0.71
N ASP A 31 -1.27 22.32 0.52
CA ASP A 31 -0.42 22.40 1.72
C ASP A 31 0.21 21.05 2.12
N ARG A 32 -0.40 19.93 1.71
CA ARG A 32 0.06 18.57 2.04
C ARG A 32 0.86 17.88 0.93
N LEU A 33 0.88 18.43 -0.27
CA LEU A 33 1.60 17.83 -1.40
C LEU A 33 3.07 17.52 -1.09
N PRO A 34 3.85 18.43 -0.45
CA PRO A 34 5.25 18.12 -0.14
C PRO A 34 5.42 16.98 0.86
N GLU A 35 4.52 16.87 1.85
CA GLU A 35 4.53 15.83 2.87
C GLU A 35 4.18 14.46 2.29
N LEU A 36 3.21 14.43 1.36
CA LEU A 36 2.72 13.23 0.69
C LEU A 36 3.51 12.89 -0.58
N LEU A 37 4.55 13.68 -0.90
CA LEU A 37 5.45 13.48 -2.05
C LEU A 37 4.71 13.51 -3.39
N PHE A 38 3.81 14.48 -3.55
CA PHE A 38 3.08 14.76 -4.78
C PHE A 38 3.39 16.16 -5.29
N ASP A 39 3.46 16.31 -6.61
CA ASP A 39 3.73 17.61 -7.28
C ASP A 39 2.43 18.34 -7.62
N ASP A 40 1.32 17.62 -7.79
CA ASP A 40 0.02 18.17 -8.18
C ASP A 40 -1.13 17.29 -7.67
N ILE A 41 -2.37 17.78 -7.78
CA ILE A 41 -3.58 17.07 -7.34
C ILE A 41 -4.25 16.43 -8.56
N PRO A 42 -4.15 15.09 -8.72
CA PRO A 42 -4.81 14.41 -9.81
C PRO A 42 -6.33 14.46 -9.69
N PHE A 43 -7.03 14.66 -10.80
CA PHE A 43 -8.48 14.51 -10.82
C PHE A 43 -8.84 13.02 -10.83
N LEU A 44 -9.28 12.49 -9.70
CA LEU A 44 -9.49 11.06 -9.44
C LEU A 44 -10.26 10.34 -10.56
N LYS A 45 -11.35 10.93 -11.06
CA LYS A 45 -12.15 10.31 -12.12
C LYS A 45 -11.36 10.08 -13.41
N VAL A 46 -10.53 11.03 -13.80
CA VAL A 46 -9.67 10.91 -14.99
C VAL A 46 -8.53 9.94 -14.73
N ALA A 47 -7.87 10.03 -13.58
CA ALA A 47 -6.82 9.09 -13.18
C ALA A 47 -7.32 7.64 -13.21
N GLN A 48 -8.53 7.38 -12.74
CA GLN A 48 -9.16 6.05 -12.81
C GLN A 48 -9.42 5.59 -14.24
N GLN A 49 -9.93 6.47 -15.10
CA GLN A 49 -10.17 6.14 -16.53
C GLN A 49 -8.88 5.80 -17.26
N GLU A 50 -7.83 6.57 -17.03
CA GLU A 50 -6.52 6.34 -17.63
C GLU A 50 -5.89 5.03 -17.11
N HIS A 51 -5.98 4.78 -15.81
CA HIS A 51 -5.52 3.54 -15.21
C HIS A 51 -6.30 2.31 -15.73
N ASP A 52 -7.61 2.41 -15.88
CA ASP A 52 -8.45 1.34 -16.41
C ASP A 52 -8.08 1.04 -17.87
N ALA A 53 -7.83 2.07 -18.69
CA ALA A 53 -7.33 1.93 -20.06
C ALA A 53 -5.94 1.26 -20.10
N PHE A 54 -5.03 1.68 -19.23
CA PHE A 54 -3.70 1.05 -19.07
C PHE A 54 -3.82 -0.43 -18.70
N ALA A 55 -4.62 -0.77 -17.70
CA ALA A 55 -4.86 -2.15 -17.28
C ALA A 55 -5.46 -3.00 -18.42
N GLN A 56 -6.36 -2.40 -19.23
CA GLN A 56 -6.95 -3.08 -20.38
C GLN A 56 -5.92 -3.37 -21.47
N ILE A 57 -4.99 -2.45 -21.73
CA ILE A 57 -3.89 -2.67 -22.68
C ILE A 57 -3.03 -3.86 -22.24
N LEU A 58 -2.69 -3.96 -20.96
CA LEU A 58 -1.92 -5.08 -20.43
C LEU A 58 -2.66 -6.41 -20.60
N ARG A 59 -3.97 -6.45 -20.29
CA ARG A 59 -4.81 -7.65 -20.48
C ARG A 59 -4.91 -8.05 -21.97
N SER A 60 -5.07 -7.08 -22.86
CA SER A 60 -5.15 -7.32 -24.30
C SER A 60 -3.84 -7.88 -24.87
N ASN A 61 -2.71 -7.62 -24.21
CA ASN A 61 -1.41 -8.18 -24.55
C ASN A 61 -1.09 -9.50 -23.80
N GLY A 62 -2.09 -10.10 -23.15
CA GLY A 62 -1.99 -11.42 -22.52
C GLY A 62 -1.40 -11.42 -21.10
N ALA A 63 -1.27 -10.26 -20.46
CA ALA A 63 -0.87 -10.19 -19.07
C ALA A 63 -2.07 -10.39 -18.12
N GLU A 64 -1.90 -11.20 -17.09
CA GLU A 64 -2.80 -11.30 -15.96
C GLU A 64 -2.61 -10.06 -15.08
N VAL A 65 -3.65 -9.24 -14.93
CA VAL A 65 -3.64 -8.06 -14.05
C VAL A 65 -4.30 -8.42 -12.73
N VAL A 66 -3.56 -8.28 -11.65
CA VAL A 66 -4.05 -8.44 -10.26
C VAL A 66 -3.94 -7.12 -9.51
N TYR A 67 -4.78 -6.93 -8.51
CA TYR A 67 -4.81 -5.69 -7.74
C TYR A 67 -4.36 -5.92 -6.29
N LEU A 68 -3.62 -4.94 -5.77
CA LEU A 68 -3.07 -4.96 -4.41
C LEU A 68 -4.17 -5.13 -3.36
N GLU A 69 -5.23 -4.35 -3.49
CA GLU A 69 -6.39 -4.37 -2.61
C GLU A 69 -7.15 -5.70 -2.65
N ASP A 70 -7.22 -6.35 -3.81
CA ASP A 70 -7.87 -7.65 -3.95
C ASP A 70 -7.04 -8.75 -3.26
N LEU A 71 -5.74 -8.82 -3.52
CA LEU A 71 -4.84 -9.79 -2.87
C LEU A 71 -4.82 -9.63 -1.35
N MET A 72 -4.78 -8.40 -0.84
CA MET A 72 -4.83 -8.16 0.61
C MET A 72 -6.17 -8.54 1.19
N THR A 73 -7.28 -8.27 0.48
CA THR A 73 -8.62 -8.70 0.88
C THR A 73 -8.72 -10.22 0.98
N GLU A 74 -8.14 -10.95 0.01
CA GLU A 74 -8.09 -12.41 0.03
C GLU A 74 -7.30 -12.92 1.24
N VAL A 75 -6.16 -12.30 1.58
CA VAL A 75 -5.40 -12.65 2.78
C VAL A 75 -6.24 -12.51 4.04
N LEU A 76 -6.89 -11.35 4.25
CA LEU A 76 -7.69 -11.11 5.45
C LEU A 76 -8.96 -11.97 5.52
N LYS A 77 -9.50 -12.37 4.37
CA LYS A 77 -10.64 -13.29 4.29
C LYS A 77 -10.25 -14.72 4.66
N LEU A 78 -9.09 -15.17 4.21
CA LEU A 78 -8.57 -16.52 4.51
C LEU A 78 -8.01 -16.64 5.92
N HIS A 79 -7.51 -15.54 6.46
CA HIS A 79 -6.87 -15.43 7.77
C HIS A 79 -7.49 -14.28 8.59
N PRO A 80 -8.76 -14.42 9.06
CA PRO A 80 -9.45 -13.34 9.80
C PRO A 80 -8.70 -12.92 11.07
N GLU A 81 -7.93 -13.82 11.69
CA GLU A 81 -7.10 -13.57 12.86
C GLU A 81 -6.00 -12.52 12.60
N LEU A 82 -5.60 -12.33 11.34
CA LEU A 82 -4.60 -11.34 10.95
C LEU A 82 -5.15 -9.92 10.85
N THR A 83 -6.48 -9.74 10.80
CA THR A 83 -7.10 -8.40 10.64
C THR A 83 -6.69 -7.48 11.78
N LYS A 84 -6.78 -7.94 13.03
CA LYS A 84 -6.41 -7.13 14.19
C LYS A 84 -4.92 -6.79 14.22
N PRO A 85 -3.97 -7.74 14.11
CA PRO A 85 -2.54 -7.43 14.01
C PRO A 85 -2.21 -6.46 12.87
N PHE A 86 -2.79 -6.65 11.69
CA PHE A 86 -2.59 -5.77 10.54
C PHE A 86 -3.00 -4.33 10.84
N ILE A 87 -4.22 -4.11 11.35
CA ILE A 87 -4.72 -2.77 11.64
C ILE A 87 -3.86 -2.08 12.72
N TYR A 88 -3.49 -2.79 13.79
CA TYR A 88 -2.65 -2.20 14.83
C TYR A 88 -1.25 -1.86 14.35
N GLN A 89 -0.66 -2.69 13.50
CA GLN A 89 0.62 -2.39 12.87
C GLN A 89 0.49 -1.19 11.92
N TRP A 90 -0.52 -1.17 11.07
CA TRP A 90 -0.82 -0.07 10.17
C TRP A 90 -1.01 1.26 10.92
N LEU A 91 -1.74 1.28 12.03
CA LEU A 91 -1.91 2.45 12.89
C LEU A 91 -0.58 2.86 13.54
N SER A 92 0.18 1.91 14.06
CA SER A 92 1.47 2.20 14.70
C SER A 92 2.47 2.82 13.72
N GLU A 93 2.53 2.32 12.50
CA GLU A 93 3.36 2.83 11.42
C GLU A 93 2.81 4.15 10.84
N GLY A 94 1.49 4.39 10.96
CA GLY A 94 0.83 5.67 10.71
C GLY A 94 0.97 6.70 11.84
N ASN A 95 1.96 6.49 12.72
CA ASN A 95 2.28 7.38 13.85
C ASN A 95 1.21 7.46 14.96
N ILE A 96 0.22 6.57 14.99
CA ILE A 96 -0.74 6.45 16.09
C ILE A 96 -0.12 5.60 17.20
N LYS A 97 0.55 6.25 18.16
CA LYS A 97 1.37 5.56 19.18
C LYS A 97 0.57 5.18 20.43
N THR A 98 -0.49 5.88 20.76
CA THR A 98 -1.25 5.64 21.99
C THR A 98 -2.26 4.51 21.80
N ARG A 99 -2.28 3.55 22.72
CA ARG A 99 -3.19 2.41 22.67
C ARG A 99 -4.66 2.82 22.60
N ARG A 100 -5.04 3.84 23.37
CA ARG A 100 -6.40 4.38 23.39
C ARG A 100 -6.89 4.81 22.00
N TRP A 101 -6.03 5.50 21.22
CA TRP A 101 -6.36 5.92 19.85
C TRP A 101 -6.38 4.72 18.90
N GLN A 102 -5.45 3.79 19.06
CA GLN A 102 -5.45 2.55 18.25
C GLN A 102 -6.75 1.76 18.46
N ASP A 103 -7.18 1.59 19.71
CA ASP A 103 -8.42 0.86 20.02
C ASP A 103 -9.65 1.59 19.42
N LYS A 104 -9.74 2.91 19.57
CA LYS A 104 -10.84 3.72 19.00
C LYS A 104 -10.89 3.63 17.48
N LEU A 105 -9.75 3.74 16.80
CA LEU A 105 -9.66 3.65 15.35
C LEU A 105 -9.95 2.23 14.85
N TYR A 106 -9.49 1.22 15.58
CA TYR A 106 -9.83 -0.17 15.29
C TYR A 106 -11.34 -0.43 15.37
N GLU A 107 -11.99 0.02 16.45
CA GLU A 107 -13.44 -0.10 16.62
C GLU A 107 -14.19 0.64 15.51
N TYR A 108 -13.77 1.84 15.13
CA TYR A 108 -14.32 2.59 14.02
C TYR A 108 -14.24 1.82 12.70
N LEU A 109 -13.05 1.30 12.37
CA LEU A 109 -12.83 0.55 11.14
C LEU A 109 -13.70 -0.71 11.10
N MET A 110 -13.72 -1.50 12.17
CA MET A 110 -14.44 -2.76 12.24
C MET A 110 -15.97 -2.58 12.29
N SER A 111 -16.47 -1.44 12.77
CA SER A 111 -17.90 -1.15 12.83
C SER A 111 -18.46 -0.62 11.51
N ASN A 112 -17.64 -0.09 10.62
CA ASN A 112 -18.09 0.61 9.43
C ASN A 112 -17.63 -0.05 8.11
N PHE A 113 -16.61 -0.90 8.14
CA PHE A 113 -16.00 -1.46 6.93
C PHE A 113 -15.74 -2.95 7.07
N GLU A 114 -15.88 -3.68 5.96
CA GLU A 114 -15.56 -5.11 5.86
C GLU A 114 -14.94 -5.43 4.49
N GLY A 115 -14.23 -6.55 4.41
CA GLY A 115 -13.65 -7.07 3.17
C GLY A 115 -12.79 -6.04 2.44
N LYS A 116 -13.06 -5.85 1.14
CA LYS A 116 -12.30 -4.92 0.31
C LYS A 116 -12.43 -3.46 0.77
N ALA A 117 -13.61 -3.05 1.23
CA ALA A 117 -13.83 -1.69 1.72
C ALA A 117 -12.97 -1.37 2.96
N LEU A 118 -12.71 -2.36 3.83
CA LEU A 118 -11.79 -2.19 4.94
C LEU A 118 -10.35 -1.97 4.45
N VAL A 119 -9.88 -2.76 3.50
CA VAL A 119 -8.54 -2.61 2.91
C VAL A 119 -8.40 -1.25 2.24
N GLU A 120 -9.35 -0.88 1.37
CA GLU A 120 -9.35 0.42 0.68
C GLU A 120 -9.39 1.59 1.68
N LYS A 121 -10.13 1.46 2.78
CA LYS A 121 -10.17 2.48 3.84
C LYS A 121 -8.82 2.66 4.53
N THR A 122 -8.05 1.60 4.72
CA THR A 122 -6.68 1.74 5.24
C THR A 122 -5.74 2.44 4.25
N MET A 123 -6.03 2.41 2.96
CA MET A 123 -5.28 3.14 1.93
C MET A 123 -5.71 4.62 1.85
N GLU A 124 -7.01 4.87 1.97
CA GLU A 124 -7.62 6.21 1.94
C GLU A 124 -7.16 7.09 3.11
N GLY A 125 -6.88 6.50 4.28
CA GLY A 125 -6.67 7.26 5.51
C GLY A 125 -7.96 7.56 6.26
N ILE A 126 -7.87 8.30 7.37
CA ILE A 126 -9.03 8.60 8.25
C ILE A 126 -8.99 10.07 8.65
N THR A 127 -10.12 10.78 8.46
CA THR A 127 -10.29 12.17 8.88
C THR A 127 -10.90 12.26 10.29
N LEU A 128 -10.70 13.41 10.93
CA LEU A 128 -11.32 13.71 12.22
C LEU A 128 -12.86 13.74 12.13
N LYS A 129 -13.39 14.23 11.02
CA LYS A 129 -14.83 14.28 10.73
C LYS A 129 -15.48 12.91 10.74
N GLU A 130 -14.83 11.90 10.15
CA GLU A 130 -15.31 10.52 10.12
C GLU A 130 -15.38 9.89 11.51
N MET A 131 -14.54 10.37 12.42
CA MET A 131 -14.53 9.93 13.83
C MET A 131 -15.61 10.60 14.67
N GLY A 132 -16.56 11.32 14.07
CA GLY A 132 -17.64 12.04 14.76
C GLY A 132 -17.25 13.45 15.20
N GLY A 133 -16.22 14.04 14.58
CA GLY A 133 -15.67 15.34 14.96
C GLY A 133 -14.93 15.29 16.29
N ALA A 134 -14.44 16.43 16.71
CA ALA A 134 -13.78 16.59 18.01
C ALA A 134 -14.79 16.40 19.16
N SER A 135 -14.99 15.17 19.61
CA SER A 135 -15.41 14.99 21.00
C SER A 135 -14.17 15.42 21.81
N ALA A 136 -14.30 16.53 22.54
CA ALA A 136 -13.22 17.27 23.16
C ALA A 136 -12.32 16.42 24.06
N TYR A 137 -11.29 15.82 23.49
CA TYR A 137 -10.27 15.11 24.26
C TYR A 137 -9.07 15.99 24.55
N SER A 138 -8.86 17.04 23.76
CA SER A 138 -7.85 18.08 24.00
C SER A 138 -8.32 19.42 23.43
N LEU A 139 -7.70 20.50 23.89
CA LEU A 139 -7.94 21.85 23.35
C LEU A 139 -7.52 21.93 21.86
N GLN A 140 -6.54 21.14 21.45
CA GLN A 140 -6.11 21.06 20.06
C GLN A 140 -7.18 20.40 19.17
N ASP A 141 -7.86 19.38 19.66
CA ASP A 141 -8.94 18.71 18.92
C ASP A 141 -10.14 19.65 18.68
N LEU A 142 -10.35 20.64 19.55
CA LEU A 142 -11.42 21.63 19.42
C LEU A 142 -11.18 22.68 18.33
N ILE A 143 -9.93 22.95 17.98
CA ILE A 143 -9.53 23.96 16.99
C ILE A 143 -9.06 23.33 15.67
N ALA A 144 -8.87 22.01 15.62
CA ALA A 144 -8.49 21.32 14.40
C ALA A 144 -9.65 21.37 13.37
N PRO A 145 -9.37 21.65 12.09
CA PRO A 145 -10.36 21.54 11.03
C PRO A 145 -10.97 20.13 10.98
N ALA A 146 -12.27 20.06 10.69
CA ALA A 146 -12.97 18.77 10.65
C ALA A 146 -12.39 17.80 9.59
N ASP A 147 -11.80 18.35 8.55
CA ASP A 147 -11.18 17.57 7.46
C ASP A 147 -9.71 17.21 7.72
N ASP A 148 -9.17 17.56 8.91
CA ASP A 148 -7.83 17.13 9.30
C ASP A 148 -7.73 15.60 9.36
N LEU A 149 -6.59 15.11 8.92
CA LEU A 149 -6.30 13.67 8.91
C LEU A 149 -5.82 13.19 10.28
N VAL A 150 -6.49 12.17 10.78
CA VAL A 150 -6.05 11.41 11.95
C VAL A 150 -5.01 10.36 11.55
N VAL A 151 -5.23 9.76 10.37
CA VAL A 151 -4.28 8.83 9.75
C VAL A 151 -4.13 9.25 8.29
N ASP A 152 -2.89 9.50 7.87
CA ASP A 152 -2.59 9.94 6.52
C ASP A 152 -2.98 8.92 5.45
N PRO A 153 -3.38 9.37 4.25
CA PRO A 153 -3.59 8.51 3.08
C PRO A 153 -2.26 7.95 2.55
N MET A 154 -2.34 7.02 1.63
CA MET A 154 -1.19 6.48 0.91
C MET A 154 -1.34 6.71 -0.61
N PRO A 155 -1.25 7.94 -1.09
CA PRO A 155 -1.53 8.28 -2.49
C PRO A 155 -0.51 7.68 -3.48
N ASN A 156 0.68 7.29 -3.00
CA ASN A 156 1.73 6.72 -3.83
C ASN A 156 1.58 5.21 -4.10
N LEU A 157 0.54 4.53 -3.58
CA LEU A 157 0.35 3.07 -3.76
C LEU A 157 0.21 2.64 -5.22
N TYR A 158 -0.22 3.51 -6.13
CA TYR A 158 -0.29 3.15 -7.55
C TYR A 158 1.10 2.97 -8.20
N PHE A 159 2.18 3.41 -7.56
CA PHE A 159 3.57 3.07 -7.91
C PHE A 159 3.95 1.71 -7.31
N THR A 160 3.35 0.64 -7.78
CA THR A 160 3.49 -0.71 -7.20
C THR A 160 4.91 -1.29 -7.26
N ARG A 161 5.82 -0.67 -8.01
CA ARG A 161 7.25 -1.00 -8.05
C ARG A 161 7.99 -0.57 -6.78
N ASP A 162 7.59 0.55 -6.19
CA ASP A 162 8.33 1.19 -5.10
C ASP A 162 8.33 0.37 -3.80
N PRO A 163 7.22 -0.26 -3.36
CA PRO A 163 7.20 -1.05 -2.13
C PRO A 163 8.00 -2.36 -2.19
N PHE A 164 8.20 -2.93 -3.38
CA PHE A 164 8.99 -4.15 -3.56
C PHE A 164 9.42 -4.36 -5.00
N ALA A 165 10.53 -5.08 -5.19
CA ALA A 165 10.99 -5.56 -6.50
C ALA A 165 10.97 -7.08 -6.55
N SER A 166 10.41 -7.62 -7.65
CA SER A 166 10.42 -9.07 -7.92
C SER A 166 11.68 -9.47 -8.65
N VAL A 167 12.41 -10.45 -8.12
CA VAL A 167 13.70 -10.92 -8.68
C VAL A 167 13.74 -12.45 -8.62
N GLY A 168 13.99 -13.10 -9.75
CA GLY A 168 14.06 -14.55 -9.79
C GLY A 168 12.78 -15.19 -9.23
N THR A 169 12.90 -15.95 -8.17
CA THR A 169 11.79 -16.61 -7.45
C THR A 169 11.42 -15.91 -6.14
N GLY A 170 11.82 -14.67 -5.96
CA GLY A 170 11.59 -13.96 -4.71
C GLY A 170 11.45 -12.46 -4.86
N VAL A 171 11.51 -11.77 -3.74
CA VAL A 171 11.30 -10.33 -3.62
C VAL A 171 12.36 -9.67 -2.75
N PHE A 172 12.68 -8.44 -3.12
CA PHE A 172 13.22 -7.44 -2.22
C PHE A 172 12.03 -6.66 -1.68
N LEU A 173 11.68 -6.86 -0.42
CA LEU A 173 10.66 -6.07 0.24
C LEU A 173 11.32 -4.81 0.78
N HIS A 174 10.97 -3.67 0.20
CA HIS A 174 11.75 -2.45 0.35
C HIS A 174 11.57 -1.79 1.72
N LYS A 175 12.62 -1.12 2.16
CA LYS A 175 12.59 -0.16 3.26
C LYS A 175 12.55 1.25 2.66
N MET A 176 11.37 1.84 2.68
CA MET A 176 11.17 3.17 2.13
C MET A 176 11.99 4.23 2.89
N ARG A 177 12.51 5.21 2.16
CA ARG A 177 13.28 6.31 2.72
C ARG A 177 12.43 7.25 3.56
N PHE A 178 11.23 7.57 3.04
CA PHE A 178 10.32 8.51 3.67
C PHE A 178 9.33 7.78 4.59
N PRO A 179 9.21 8.19 5.87
CA PRO A 179 8.31 7.56 6.83
C PRO A 179 6.85 7.48 6.37
N THR A 180 6.39 8.51 5.63
CA THR A 180 5.03 8.56 5.08
C THR A 180 4.72 7.37 4.15
N ARG A 181 5.73 6.83 3.46
CA ARG A 181 5.59 5.70 2.53
C ARG A 181 5.87 4.32 3.16
N CYS A 182 6.39 4.25 4.39
CA CYS A 182 6.76 2.97 5.01
C CYS A 182 5.59 1.98 5.08
N ARG A 183 4.35 2.48 5.29
CA ARG A 183 3.15 1.64 5.36
C ARG A 183 2.77 0.96 4.04
N GLU A 184 3.19 1.51 2.91
CA GLU A 184 2.92 0.94 1.59
C GLU A 184 3.48 -0.49 1.48
N THR A 185 4.63 -0.77 2.09
CA THR A 185 5.28 -2.08 2.07
C THR A 185 4.58 -3.12 2.94
N LEU A 186 3.69 -2.69 3.85
CA LEU A 186 2.98 -3.56 4.77
C LEU A 186 2.04 -4.53 4.03
N TYR A 187 1.34 -4.06 3.00
CA TYR A 187 0.45 -4.91 2.20
C TYR A 187 1.23 -6.03 1.51
N ALA A 188 2.35 -5.70 0.87
CA ALA A 188 3.20 -6.67 0.22
C ALA A 188 3.77 -7.69 1.23
N ASP A 189 4.14 -7.24 2.44
CA ASP A 189 4.61 -8.13 3.52
C ASP A 189 3.56 -9.18 3.90
N TYR A 190 2.31 -8.76 4.11
CA TYR A 190 1.21 -9.67 4.44
C TYR A 190 0.87 -10.59 3.26
N ILE A 191 0.79 -10.07 2.04
CA ILE A 191 0.49 -10.85 0.84
C ILE A 191 1.54 -11.94 0.63
N PHE A 192 2.83 -11.63 0.67
CA PHE A 192 3.88 -12.63 0.45
C PHE A 192 4.02 -13.64 1.60
N ARG A 193 3.54 -13.31 2.79
CA ARG A 193 3.54 -14.25 3.93
C ARG A 193 2.37 -15.21 3.93
N TYR A 194 1.18 -14.75 3.56
CA TYR A 194 -0.06 -15.42 3.90
C TYR A 194 -0.98 -15.71 2.71
N HIS A 195 -0.73 -15.10 1.53
CA HIS A 195 -1.56 -15.38 0.37
C HIS A 195 -1.18 -16.75 -0.25
N PRO A 196 -2.17 -17.64 -0.56
CA PRO A 196 -1.93 -19.02 -1.00
C PRO A 196 -1.16 -19.16 -2.32
N ASP A 197 -1.09 -18.09 -3.11
CA ASP A 197 -0.27 -18.06 -4.33
C ASP A 197 1.20 -17.77 -4.06
N PHE A 198 1.56 -17.28 -2.87
CA PHE A 198 2.91 -16.81 -2.56
C PHE A 198 3.52 -17.44 -1.30
N GLU A 199 2.69 -17.83 -0.33
CA GLU A 199 3.12 -18.41 0.94
C GLU A 199 4.03 -19.63 0.71
N GLY A 200 5.22 -19.60 1.32
CA GLY A 200 6.23 -20.65 1.19
C GLY A 200 6.88 -20.79 -0.19
N LEU A 201 6.40 -20.06 -1.22
CA LEU A 201 6.89 -20.13 -2.59
C LEU A 201 7.82 -18.96 -2.96
N VAL A 202 7.70 -17.83 -2.25
CA VAL A 202 8.44 -16.61 -2.55
C VAL A 202 9.58 -16.43 -1.57
N LYS A 203 10.82 -16.37 -2.08
CA LYS A 203 12.00 -16.08 -1.28
C LYS A 203 12.04 -14.60 -0.94
N ARG A 204 12.50 -14.25 0.26
CA ARG A 204 12.75 -12.87 0.67
C ARG A 204 14.25 -12.63 0.63
N TYR A 205 14.69 -11.79 -0.29
CA TYR A 205 16.09 -11.40 -0.41
C TYR A 205 16.44 -10.19 0.43
N TYR A 206 15.45 -9.35 0.67
CA TYR A 206 15.54 -8.18 1.55
C TYR A 206 14.22 -7.99 2.30
N ASP A 207 14.29 -7.39 3.50
CA ASP A 207 13.13 -7.16 4.36
C ASP A 207 12.92 -5.66 4.61
N ARG A 208 11.67 -5.24 4.73
CA ARG A 208 11.26 -3.86 5.00
C ARG A 208 11.86 -3.25 6.28
N ASN A 209 12.35 -4.09 7.20
CA ASN A 209 13.04 -3.70 8.43
C ASN A 209 14.58 -3.74 8.28
N GLY A 210 15.10 -3.91 7.08
CA GLY A 210 16.52 -3.94 6.79
C GLY A 210 17.28 -2.66 7.18
N HIS A 211 18.60 -2.66 7.08
CA HIS A 211 19.41 -1.52 7.51
C HIS A 211 19.43 -0.40 6.46
N ALA A 212 19.57 -0.73 5.17
CA ALA A 212 19.62 0.23 4.08
C ALA A 212 18.21 0.58 3.55
N ASN A 213 18.02 1.81 3.10
CA ASN A 213 16.83 2.15 2.32
C ASN A 213 17.00 1.61 0.90
N ILE A 214 15.94 1.03 0.37
CA ILE A 214 15.84 0.55 -1.01
C ILE A 214 14.42 0.88 -1.48
N GLU A 215 14.30 1.41 -2.68
CA GLU A 215 13.01 1.78 -3.31
C GLU A 215 12.95 1.30 -4.77
N GLY A 216 11.82 1.49 -5.43
CA GLY A 216 11.46 0.92 -6.70
C GLY A 216 12.49 0.85 -7.80
N GLY A 217 13.14 1.96 -8.14
CA GLY A 217 14.15 2.05 -9.19
C GLY A 217 15.53 1.49 -8.81
N ASP A 218 15.76 1.20 -7.52
CA ASP A 218 17.08 0.76 -7.05
C ASP A 218 17.39 -0.69 -7.42
N VAL A 219 16.42 -1.50 -7.82
CA VAL A 219 16.62 -2.91 -8.15
C VAL A 219 16.14 -3.22 -9.56
N LEU A 220 17.06 -3.57 -10.45
CA LEU A 220 16.80 -3.89 -11.85
C LEU A 220 17.33 -5.28 -12.23
N ASN A 221 16.49 -6.09 -12.88
CA ASN A 221 16.90 -7.36 -13.47
C ASN A 221 17.53 -7.12 -14.84
N LEU A 222 18.85 -7.09 -14.94
CA LEU A 222 19.54 -6.90 -16.22
C LEU A 222 19.55 -8.18 -17.07
N THR A 223 19.91 -9.30 -16.42
CA THR A 223 19.88 -10.65 -17.04
C THR A 223 19.33 -11.66 -16.03
N GLU A 224 19.30 -12.94 -16.39
CA GLU A 224 18.82 -14.01 -15.49
C GLU A 224 19.72 -14.21 -14.24
N ASP A 225 20.95 -13.74 -14.29
CA ASP A 225 21.99 -13.90 -13.27
C ASP A 225 22.65 -12.59 -12.84
N THR A 226 22.19 -11.46 -13.37
CA THR A 226 22.78 -10.14 -13.11
C THR A 226 21.73 -9.13 -12.67
N LEU A 227 21.95 -8.50 -11.51
CA LEU A 227 21.14 -7.38 -11.00
C LEU A 227 21.98 -6.10 -11.01
N ALA A 228 21.32 -4.97 -11.30
CA ALA A 228 21.82 -3.66 -10.91
C ALA A 228 21.08 -3.23 -9.63
N ILE A 229 21.86 -2.79 -8.63
CA ILE A 229 21.31 -2.27 -7.37
C ILE A 229 21.90 -0.89 -7.15
N GLY A 230 21.03 0.11 -6.97
CA GLY A 230 21.42 1.47 -6.59
C GLY A 230 21.96 1.51 -5.15
N ILE A 231 22.92 2.40 -4.90
CA ILE A 231 23.55 2.63 -3.59
C ILE A 231 23.56 4.12 -3.26
#